data_f1d2cce1f92a3fc42b19432fc4c291ed
#
_entry.id   f1d2cce1f92a3fc42b19432fc4c291ed
#
_cell.length_a   1.000
_cell.length_b   1.000
_cell.length_c   1.000
_cell.angle_alpha   90.00
_cell.angle_beta   90.00
_cell.angle_gamma   90.00
#
_symmetry.space_group_name_H-M   'P 1'
#
loop_
_entity.id
_entity.type
_entity.pdbx_description
1 polymer ?
#
loop_
_entity_poly.entity_id
_entity_poly.type
_entity_poly.pdbx_seq_one_letter_code
_entity_poly.pdbx_strand_id
1 'polypeptide(L)'
;MSVKPEAASALFSGRFALATLSAPDGPAFPALVTTDARVLDLRSAFGDEHLTVRILLEDWDRALGRLSALADDHGSPGYRPLADFRVHAPVEPRQVFQSGANYRQHVIDLHVAHRDPADDRPEEERRAEAAEIMDRRAAEDLPYVFIGLPSAITGPYDDVVLPDWAQKPDWELELAVVIGRPAHRVSVEEALDHVAGYTIANDLTDRATVFRRDMPQIGTDWLRSKNAPGFTPLGPWLVPAESVTDPGDLRLVLRLNGETMQDESTKDMIFDVARLVSYASQSADLLPGDLVLTGSPAGNGMHWGRLLRDGDVMDASVTGLGAQRTRCVAEVTR
;
A
#
# COMPACT_ATOMS: atom_id res chain seq x y z
N MET A 1 -11.46 -28.08 -6.20
CA MET A 1 -10.35 -28.77 -5.51
C MET A 1 -9.91 -27.85 -4.38
N SER A 2 -10.10 -28.28 -3.13
CA SER A 2 -9.72 -27.50 -1.95
C SER A 2 -8.19 -27.45 -1.86
N VAL A 3 -7.61 -26.28 -2.06
CA VAL A 3 -6.19 -26.04 -1.77
C VAL A 3 -6.06 -25.99 -0.25
N LYS A 4 -5.40 -26.99 0.34
CA LYS A 4 -5.00 -26.95 1.75
C LYS A 4 -4.05 -25.77 1.93
N PRO A 5 -4.23 -24.91 2.95
CA PRO A 5 -3.24 -23.89 3.25
C PRO A 5 -1.94 -24.59 3.69
N GLU A 6 -0.84 -24.23 3.05
CA GLU A 6 0.51 -24.40 3.61
C GLU A 6 0.56 -23.76 4.99
N ALA A 7 1.36 -24.33 5.89
CA ALA A 7 1.43 -24.02 7.32
C ALA A 7 1.10 -22.58 7.66
N ALA A 8 0.08 -22.39 8.50
CA ALA A 8 -0.47 -21.11 8.89
C ALA A 8 0.64 -20.12 9.33
N SER A 9 1.11 -19.29 8.40
CA SER A 9 1.75 -18.03 8.76
C SER A 9 0.67 -17.19 9.46
N ALA A 10 1.04 -16.54 10.55
CA ALA A 10 0.13 -15.63 11.25
C ALA A 10 -0.47 -14.64 10.23
N LEU A 11 -1.76 -14.32 10.37
CA LEU A 11 -2.46 -13.40 9.45
C LEU A 11 -1.75 -12.04 9.34
N PHE A 12 -1.11 -11.61 10.43
CA PHE A 12 -0.35 -10.36 10.56
C PHE A 12 0.56 -10.41 11.79
N SER A 13 1.44 -9.43 11.94
CA SER A 13 2.28 -9.24 13.14
C SER A 13 1.48 -8.63 14.29
N GLY A 14 1.88 -8.94 15.54
CA GLY A 14 1.25 -8.40 16.74
C GLY A 14 0.04 -9.21 17.22
N ARG A 15 -0.77 -8.63 18.11
CA ARG A 15 -1.88 -9.29 18.79
C ARG A 15 -3.20 -9.14 18.08
N PHE A 16 -3.39 -8.00 17.40
CA PHE A 16 -4.59 -7.66 16.65
C PHE A 16 -4.25 -6.74 15.48
N ALA A 17 -5.18 -6.64 14.56
CA ALA A 17 -5.20 -5.62 13.52
C ALA A 17 -6.59 -5.03 13.39
N LEU A 18 -6.70 -3.85 12.79
CA LEU A 18 -7.98 -3.26 12.41
C LEU A 18 -8.36 -3.63 10.98
N ALA A 19 -9.65 -3.76 10.77
CA ALA A 19 -10.23 -4.02 9.45
C ALA A 19 -11.54 -3.26 9.28
N THR A 20 -11.98 -3.09 8.05
CA THR A 20 -13.36 -2.78 7.71
C THR A 20 -13.97 -4.03 7.11
N LEU A 21 -15.01 -4.55 7.74
CA LEU A 21 -15.66 -5.81 7.38
C LEU A 21 -17.15 -5.61 7.14
N SER A 22 -17.77 -6.53 6.40
CA SER A 22 -19.24 -6.61 6.32
C SER A 22 -19.70 -8.07 6.33
N ALA A 23 -20.92 -8.33 6.83
CA ALA A 23 -21.62 -9.55 6.46
C ALA A 23 -21.86 -9.54 4.93
N PRO A 24 -22.15 -10.69 4.29
CA PRO A 24 -22.30 -10.74 2.83
C PRO A 24 -23.23 -9.68 2.24
N ASP A 25 -24.36 -9.40 2.91
CA ASP A 25 -25.36 -8.41 2.49
C ASP A 25 -25.56 -7.29 3.52
N GLY A 26 -24.61 -7.13 4.44
CA GLY A 26 -24.70 -6.15 5.54
C GLY A 26 -23.89 -4.89 5.28
N PRO A 27 -24.11 -3.83 6.08
CA PRO A 27 -23.30 -2.64 6.06
C PRO A 27 -21.87 -2.94 6.55
N ALA A 28 -20.91 -2.17 6.06
CA ALA A 28 -19.55 -2.21 6.55
C ALA A 28 -19.45 -1.69 8.00
N PHE A 29 -18.51 -2.26 8.76
CA PHE A 29 -18.23 -1.87 10.14
C PHE A 29 -16.74 -1.99 10.46
N PRO A 30 -16.23 -1.18 11.40
CA PRO A 30 -14.85 -1.30 11.88
C PRO A 30 -14.75 -2.53 12.77
N ALA A 31 -13.70 -3.31 12.59
CA ALA A 31 -13.48 -4.56 13.29
C ALA A 31 -12.08 -4.64 13.89
N LEU A 32 -11.99 -5.26 15.06
CA LEU A 32 -10.76 -5.84 15.57
C LEU A 32 -10.68 -7.28 15.08
N VAL A 33 -9.54 -7.64 14.49
CA VAL A 33 -9.22 -9.00 14.05
C VAL A 33 -8.08 -9.53 14.89
N THR A 34 -8.20 -10.75 15.40
CA THR A 34 -7.16 -11.43 16.17
C THR A 34 -6.35 -12.37 15.28
N THR A 35 -5.17 -12.78 15.74
CA THR A 35 -4.26 -13.68 14.99
C THR A 35 -4.84 -15.07 14.75
N ASP A 36 -5.80 -15.51 15.56
CA ASP A 36 -6.57 -16.76 15.39
C ASP A 36 -7.85 -16.58 14.56
N ALA A 37 -7.93 -15.51 13.75
CA ALA A 37 -9.00 -15.20 12.82
C ALA A 37 -10.39 -15.03 13.50
N ARG A 38 -10.42 -14.38 14.67
CA ARG A 38 -11.65 -13.95 15.34
C ARG A 38 -11.85 -12.46 15.11
N VAL A 39 -13.11 -12.06 15.03
CA VAL A 39 -13.55 -10.70 14.69
C VAL A 39 -14.47 -10.18 15.76
N LEU A 40 -14.21 -8.97 16.25
CA LEU A 40 -15.10 -8.19 17.11
C LEU A 40 -15.60 -6.95 16.36
N ASP A 41 -16.91 -6.75 16.29
CA ASP A 41 -17.51 -5.50 15.81
C ASP A 41 -17.26 -4.38 16.83
N LEU A 42 -16.48 -3.38 16.43
CA LEU A 42 -16.07 -2.30 17.31
C LEU A 42 -17.18 -1.29 17.59
N ARG A 43 -18.24 -1.21 16.76
CA ARG A 43 -19.38 -0.35 17.03
C ARG A 43 -20.04 -0.74 18.35
N SER A 44 -20.31 -2.02 18.53
CA SER A 44 -20.87 -2.54 19.79
C SER A 44 -19.91 -2.36 20.97
N ALA A 45 -18.61 -2.63 20.76
CA ALA A 45 -17.61 -2.51 21.81
C ALA A 45 -17.38 -1.06 22.26
N PHE A 46 -17.53 -0.08 21.35
CA PHE A 46 -17.37 1.34 21.64
C PHE A 46 -18.69 2.05 21.96
N GLY A 47 -19.84 1.41 21.68
CA GLY A 47 -21.18 2.00 21.89
C GLY A 47 -21.48 3.13 20.91
N ASP A 48 -20.93 3.04 19.68
CA ASP A 48 -21.09 4.04 18.61
C ASP A 48 -21.40 3.35 17.29
N GLU A 49 -22.66 3.45 16.84
CA GLU A 49 -23.14 2.85 15.58
C GLU A 49 -22.56 3.52 14.32
N HIS A 50 -22.01 4.72 14.46
CA HIS A 50 -21.37 5.47 13.36
C HIS A 50 -19.85 5.33 13.34
N LEU A 51 -19.31 4.51 14.23
CA LEU A 51 -17.88 4.29 14.31
C LEU A 51 -17.32 3.77 12.99
N THR A 52 -16.19 4.32 12.58
CA THR A 52 -15.36 3.82 11.46
C THR A 52 -13.92 3.67 11.93
N VAL A 53 -13.08 2.97 11.16
CA VAL A 53 -11.63 2.91 11.45
C VAL A 53 -11.05 4.33 11.48
N ARG A 54 -11.45 5.20 10.55
CA ARG A 54 -10.97 6.58 10.52
C ARG A 54 -11.35 7.38 11.77
N ILE A 55 -12.56 7.20 12.31
CA ILE A 55 -12.97 7.84 13.56
C ILE A 55 -12.12 7.36 14.75
N LEU A 56 -11.76 6.07 14.80
CA LEU A 56 -10.82 5.56 15.80
C LEU A 56 -9.45 6.23 15.71
N LEU A 57 -8.99 6.51 14.50
CA LEU A 57 -7.70 7.17 14.26
C LEU A 57 -7.68 8.64 14.70
N GLU A 58 -8.82 9.32 14.78
CA GLU A 58 -8.90 10.72 15.24
C GLU A 58 -8.49 10.89 16.72
N ASP A 59 -8.55 9.81 17.53
CA ASP A 59 -8.03 9.75 18.91
C ASP A 59 -7.27 8.43 19.09
N TRP A 60 -6.20 8.28 18.30
CA TRP A 60 -5.50 7.00 18.15
C TRP A 60 -4.95 6.44 19.46
N ASP A 61 -4.32 7.28 20.26
CA ASP A 61 -3.71 6.82 21.52
C ASP A 61 -4.72 6.20 22.48
N ARG A 62 -5.87 6.85 22.59
CA ARG A 62 -6.98 6.36 23.42
C ARG A 62 -7.61 5.10 22.81
N ALA A 63 -7.80 5.10 21.49
CA ALA A 63 -8.33 3.95 20.77
C ALA A 63 -7.41 2.73 20.91
N LEU A 64 -6.10 2.90 20.71
CA LEU A 64 -5.09 1.84 20.77
C LEU A 64 -5.08 1.14 22.15
N GLY A 65 -5.11 1.91 23.24
CA GLY A 65 -5.17 1.34 24.60
C GLY A 65 -6.43 0.49 24.82
N ARG A 66 -7.58 0.95 24.31
CA ARG A 66 -8.84 0.19 24.41
C ARG A 66 -8.86 -1.04 23.52
N LEU A 67 -8.35 -0.94 22.30
CA LEU A 67 -8.22 -2.05 21.36
C LEU A 67 -7.30 -3.15 21.92
N SER A 68 -6.18 -2.77 22.55
CA SER A 68 -5.28 -3.70 23.20
C SER A 68 -5.97 -4.49 24.32
N ALA A 69 -6.76 -3.80 25.14
CA ALA A 69 -7.53 -4.47 26.20
C ALA A 69 -8.60 -5.43 25.65
N LEU A 70 -9.27 -5.06 24.54
CA LEU A 70 -10.22 -5.95 23.86
C LEU A 70 -9.53 -7.18 23.27
N ALA A 71 -8.36 -6.99 22.65
CA ALA A 71 -7.60 -8.09 22.10
C ALA A 71 -7.14 -9.12 23.15
N ASP A 72 -6.87 -8.68 24.37
CA ASP A 72 -6.51 -9.58 25.49
C ASP A 72 -7.72 -10.42 25.99
N ASP A 73 -8.95 -9.99 25.71
CA ASP A 73 -10.20 -10.67 26.10
C ASP A 73 -10.91 -11.37 24.92
N HIS A 74 -10.14 -11.85 23.94
CA HIS A 74 -10.68 -12.47 22.71
C HIS A 74 -11.47 -13.77 22.90
N GLY A 75 -11.48 -14.33 24.12
CA GLY A 75 -12.35 -15.44 24.50
C GLY A 75 -13.77 -15.06 24.88
N SER A 76 -14.06 -13.76 25.01
CA SER A 76 -15.37 -13.24 25.42
C SER A 76 -16.46 -13.42 24.37
N PRO A 77 -17.75 -13.47 24.79
CA PRO A 77 -18.87 -13.46 23.88
C PRO A 77 -18.85 -12.21 22.96
N GLY A 78 -19.12 -12.40 21.67
CA GLY A 78 -19.13 -11.31 20.67
C GLY A 78 -18.11 -11.49 19.55
N TYR A 79 -17.08 -12.30 19.78
CA TYR A 79 -16.14 -12.64 18.73
C TYR A 79 -16.72 -13.70 17.77
N ARG A 80 -16.60 -13.47 16.47
CA ARG A 80 -17.07 -14.34 15.38
C ARG A 80 -15.92 -14.77 14.49
N PRO A 81 -16.05 -15.90 13.74
CA PRO A 81 -15.05 -16.29 12.75
C PRO A 81 -14.90 -15.26 11.64
N LEU A 82 -13.67 -14.94 11.23
CA LEU A 82 -13.38 -14.03 10.10
C LEU A 82 -14.03 -14.53 8.79
N ALA A 83 -14.13 -15.84 8.62
CA ALA A 83 -14.72 -16.46 7.43
C ALA A 83 -16.21 -16.10 7.20
N ASP A 84 -16.90 -15.54 8.21
CA ASP A 84 -18.28 -15.08 8.09
C ASP A 84 -18.40 -13.71 7.39
N PHE A 85 -17.27 -13.05 7.10
CA PHE A 85 -17.25 -11.65 6.68
C PHE A 85 -16.50 -11.45 5.36
N ARG A 86 -16.93 -10.43 4.63
CA ARG A 86 -16.18 -9.84 3.53
C ARG A 86 -15.22 -8.79 4.09
N VAL A 87 -13.98 -8.77 3.57
CA VAL A 87 -12.94 -7.80 3.93
C VAL A 87 -12.94 -6.68 2.90
N HIS A 88 -12.96 -5.45 3.37
CA HIS A 88 -12.86 -4.22 2.57
C HIS A 88 -11.51 -3.54 2.82
N ALA A 89 -11.24 -2.44 2.10
CA ALA A 89 -10.13 -1.56 2.44
C ALA A 89 -10.22 -1.14 3.92
N PRO A 90 -9.14 -1.26 4.72
CA PRO A 90 -9.23 -1.10 6.16
C PRO A 90 -9.53 0.33 6.61
N VAL A 91 -9.24 1.34 5.79
CA VAL A 91 -9.47 2.75 6.07
C VAL A 91 -9.95 3.49 4.82
N GLU A 92 -10.80 4.49 5.01
CA GLU A 92 -11.22 5.45 3.99
C GLU A 92 -10.46 6.78 4.24
N PRO A 93 -9.33 7.02 3.55
CA PRO A 93 -8.52 8.21 3.77
C PRO A 93 -9.20 9.46 3.21
N ARG A 94 -8.84 10.63 3.75
CA ARG A 94 -9.17 11.92 3.14
C ARG A 94 -8.18 12.30 2.05
N GLN A 95 -6.92 11.91 2.22
CA GLN A 95 -5.82 12.22 1.32
C GLN A 95 -4.95 10.97 1.10
N VAL A 96 -4.40 10.86 -0.10
CA VAL A 96 -3.45 9.81 -0.47
C VAL A 96 -2.22 10.47 -1.05
N PHE A 97 -1.11 10.38 -0.36
CA PHE A 97 0.20 10.80 -0.83
C PHE A 97 0.93 9.59 -1.41
N GLN A 98 1.40 9.71 -2.63
CA GLN A 98 2.07 8.62 -3.35
C GLN A 98 3.51 9.01 -3.64
N SER A 99 4.45 8.10 -3.41
CA SER A 99 5.87 8.34 -3.63
C SER A 99 6.35 7.62 -4.89
N GLY A 100 7.02 8.33 -5.78
CA GLY A 100 7.58 7.77 -7.00
C GLY A 100 9.10 7.59 -6.93
N ALA A 101 9.62 6.58 -7.65
CA ALA A 101 11.04 6.32 -7.82
C ALA A 101 11.81 6.23 -6.47
N ASN A 102 11.27 5.49 -5.50
CA ASN A 102 11.78 5.42 -4.14
C ASN A 102 12.51 4.12 -3.78
N TYR A 103 12.65 3.18 -4.71
CA TYR A 103 13.44 1.97 -4.49
C TYR A 103 14.71 2.01 -5.35
N ARG A 104 15.86 1.82 -4.71
CA ARG A 104 17.18 1.99 -5.30
C ARG A 104 17.38 1.09 -6.52
N GLN A 105 17.12 -0.20 -6.36
CA GLN A 105 17.29 -1.17 -7.46
C GLN A 105 16.35 -0.86 -8.62
N HIS A 106 15.09 -0.50 -8.33
CA HIS A 106 14.13 -0.12 -9.35
C HIS A 106 14.60 1.08 -10.19
N VAL A 107 15.12 2.13 -9.54
CA VAL A 107 15.60 3.33 -10.24
C VAL A 107 16.88 3.06 -11.02
N ILE A 108 17.79 2.21 -10.51
CA ILE A 108 18.97 1.76 -11.24
C ILE A 108 18.57 1.02 -12.53
N ASP A 109 17.60 0.10 -12.45
CA ASP A 109 17.10 -0.64 -13.60
C ASP A 109 16.45 0.27 -14.64
N LEU A 110 15.67 1.26 -14.19
CA LEU A 110 15.10 2.29 -15.07
C LEU A 110 16.16 3.12 -15.76
N HIS A 111 17.20 3.54 -15.04
CA HIS A 111 18.31 4.33 -15.60
C HIS A 111 19.04 3.56 -16.69
N VAL A 112 19.33 2.29 -16.44
CA VAL A 112 19.99 1.41 -17.42
C VAL A 112 19.10 1.13 -18.64
N ALA A 113 17.80 0.92 -18.43
CA ALA A 113 16.84 0.63 -19.50
C ALA A 113 16.61 1.84 -20.43
N HIS A 114 16.61 3.06 -19.89
CA HIS A 114 16.36 4.31 -20.62
C HIS A 114 17.64 5.02 -21.07
N ARG A 115 18.74 4.29 -21.24
CA ARG A 115 20.03 4.82 -21.70
C ARG A 115 19.92 5.58 -23.02
N ASP A 116 20.83 6.54 -23.22
CA ASP A 116 21.07 7.10 -24.54
C ASP A 116 21.54 5.97 -25.49
N PRO A 117 20.92 5.77 -26.64
CA PRO A 117 21.38 4.79 -27.62
C PRO A 117 22.86 4.97 -28.06
N ALA A 118 23.41 6.17 -27.89
CA ALA A 118 24.83 6.47 -28.17
C ALA A 118 25.79 6.08 -27.04
N ASP A 119 25.27 5.72 -25.86
CA ASP A 119 26.06 5.24 -24.72
C ASP A 119 26.40 3.76 -24.90
N ASP A 120 27.64 3.48 -25.35
CA ASP A 120 28.20 2.15 -25.63
C ASP A 120 28.95 1.55 -24.42
N ARG A 121 28.96 2.24 -23.26
CA ARG A 121 29.64 1.74 -22.06
C ARG A 121 29.03 0.39 -21.59
N PRO A 122 29.84 -0.48 -20.95
CA PRO A 122 29.37 -1.71 -20.34
C PRO A 122 28.19 -1.46 -19.37
N GLU A 123 27.26 -2.41 -19.29
CA GLU A 123 26.12 -2.30 -18.38
C GLU A 123 26.56 -2.13 -16.92
N GLU A 124 27.65 -2.81 -16.52
CA GLU A 124 28.20 -2.74 -15.17
C GLU A 124 28.63 -1.31 -14.79
N GLU A 125 29.28 -0.59 -15.72
CA GLU A 125 29.67 0.80 -15.48
C GLU A 125 28.46 1.73 -15.34
N ARG A 126 27.44 1.53 -16.17
CA ARG A 126 26.20 2.30 -16.08
C ARG A 126 25.44 2.02 -14.79
N ARG A 127 25.41 0.75 -14.34
CA ARG A 127 24.82 0.39 -13.04
C ARG A 127 25.59 1.01 -11.89
N ALA A 128 26.91 1.04 -11.94
CA ALA A 128 27.72 1.67 -10.90
C ALA A 128 27.47 3.18 -10.84
N GLU A 129 27.44 3.87 -11.99
CA GLU A 129 27.10 5.29 -12.05
C GLU A 129 25.68 5.58 -11.50
N ALA A 130 24.69 4.79 -11.92
CA ALA A 130 23.33 4.91 -11.41
C ALA A 130 23.26 4.69 -9.89
N ALA A 131 24.04 3.74 -9.36
CA ALA A 131 24.13 3.49 -7.93
C ALA A 131 24.69 4.69 -7.17
N GLU A 132 25.77 5.32 -7.68
CA GLU A 132 26.35 6.55 -7.08
C GLU A 132 25.35 7.71 -7.12
N ILE A 133 24.57 7.85 -8.20
CA ILE A 133 23.49 8.85 -8.31
C ILE A 133 22.44 8.59 -7.21
N MET A 134 22.05 7.33 -6.98
CA MET A 134 21.06 6.99 -5.94
C MET A 134 21.61 7.21 -4.55
N ASP A 135 22.87 6.91 -4.28
CA ASP A 135 23.49 7.15 -2.97
C ASP A 135 23.55 8.66 -2.67
N ARG A 136 23.90 9.49 -3.66
CA ARG A 136 23.83 10.95 -3.55
C ARG A 136 22.40 11.43 -3.35
N ARG A 137 21.43 10.90 -4.11
CA ARG A 137 20.01 11.23 -3.97
C ARG A 137 19.51 10.94 -2.56
N ALA A 138 19.86 9.79 -1.99
CA ALA A 138 19.50 9.44 -0.62
C ALA A 138 20.06 10.43 0.41
N ALA A 139 21.25 11.00 0.16
CA ALA A 139 21.92 11.91 1.08
C ALA A 139 21.45 13.37 0.95
N GLU A 140 21.20 13.86 -0.26
CA GLU A 140 21.11 15.29 -0.57
C GLU A 140 19.73 15.70 -1.14
N ASP A 141 18.98 14.79 -1.80
CA ASP A 141 17.76 15.13 -2.50
C ASP A 141 16.50 14.99 -1.63
N LEU A 142 15.38 15.43 -2.19
CA LEU A 142 14.05 15.34 -1.59
C LEU A 142 13.27 14.18 -2.23
N PRO A 143 12.34 13.56 -1.47
CA PRO A 143 11.39 12.61 -2.02
C PRO A 143 10.56 13.24 -3.16
N TYR A 144 10.17 12.40 -4.12
CA TYR A 144 9.17 12.79 -5.10
C TYR A 144 7.81 12.27 -4.66
N VAL A 145 6.91 13.19 -4.31
CA VAL A 145 5.57 12.87 -3.81
C VAL A 145 4.51 13.55 -4.69
N PHE A 146 3.45 12.82 -5.01
CA PHE A 146 2.29 13.32 -5.74
C PHE A 146 1.00 12.83 -5.06
N ILE A 147 -0.17 13.24 -5.58
CA ILE A 147 -1.46 13.00 -4.94
C ILE A 147 -2.22 11.90 -5.68
N GLY A 148 -2.69 10.92 -4.94
CA GLY A 148 -3.70 9.95 -5.36
C GLY A 148 -5.11 10.36 -4.90
N LEU A 149 -6.13 9.77 -5.51
CA LEU A 149 -7.51 9.99 -5.14
C LEU A 149 -8.05 8.85 -4.27
N PRO A 150 -8.73 9.16 -3.16
CA PRO A 150 -9.42 8.13 -2.37
C PRO A 150 -10.41 7.29 -3.18
N SER A 151 -10.99 7.84 -4.24
CA SER A 151 -11.92 7.13 -5.14
C SER A 151 -11.26 6.03 -5.99
N ALA A 152 -9.93 5.97 -6.05
CA ALA A 152 -9.20 4.88 -6.69
C ALA A 152 -9.07 3.63 -5.81
N ILE A 153 -9.36 3.75 -4.50
CA ILE A 153 -9.20 2.65 -3.55
C ILE A 153 -10.28 1.59 -3.77
N THR A 154 -9.86 0.33 -3.70
CA THR A 154 -10.73 -0.86 -3.63
C THR A 154 -10.24 -1.82 -2.55
N GLY A 155 -11.03 -2.85 -2.22
CA GLY A 155 -10.66 -3.84 -1.21
C GLY A 155 -9.55 -4.79 -1.68
N PRO A 156 -8.91 -5.49 -0.73
CA PRO A 156 -7.74 -6.36 -1.00
C PRO A 156 -8.07 -7.62 -1.79
N TYR A 157 -9.36 -7.96 -1.91
CA TYR A 157 -9.87 -9.15 -2.60
C TYR A 157 -10.91 -8.83 -3.67
N ASP A 158 -11.07 -7.55 -4.00
CA ASP A 158 -11.97 -7.11 -5.04
C ASP A 158 -11.34 -7.30 -6.42
N ASP A 159 -12.17 -7.44 -7.45
CA ASP A 159 -11.70 -7.40 -8.83
C ASP A 159 -11.24 -5.99 -9.21
N VAL A 160 -10.15 -5.91 -9.95
CA VAL A 160 -9.63 -4.67 -10.53
C VAL A 160 -10.15 -4.56 -11.96
N VAL A 161 -10.99 -3.58 -12.21
CA VAL A 161 -11.48 -3.30 -13.56
C VAL A 161 -10.41 -2.55 -14.35
N LEU A 162 -9.93 -3.15 -15.44
CA LEU A 162 -9.03 -2.50 -16.37
C LEU A 162 -9.86 -1.67 -17.36
N PRO A 163 -9.77 -0.31 -17.29
CA PRO A 163 -10.52 0.55 -18.21
C PRO A 163 -10.14 0.29 -19.67
N ASP A 164 -11.09 0.43 -20.58
CA ASP A 164 -10.88 0.21 -22.03
C ASP A 164 -9.81 1.13 -22.64
N TRP A 165 -9.62 2.31 -22.04
CA TRP A 165 -8.57 3.26 -22.43
C TRP A 165 -7.18 2.95 -21.86
N ALA A 166 -7.06 2.08 -20.84
CA ALA A 166 -5.78 1.72 -20.26
C ALA A 166 -5.02 0.75 -21.17
N GLN A 167 -3.96 1.25 -21.79
CA GLN A 167 -3.20 0.50 -22.79
C GLN A 167 -2.04 -0.30 -22.21
N LYS A 168 -1.51 0.16 -21.08
CA LYS A 168 -0.32 -0.42 -20.43
C LYS A 168 -0.49 -0.49 -18.91
N PRO A 169 -1.55 -1.16 -18.40
CA PRO A 169 -1.77 -1.30 -16.96
C PRO A 169 -0.68 -2.19 -16.35
N ASP A 170 -0.12 -1.73 -15.25
CA ASP A 170 1.03 -2.30 -14.57
C ASP A 170 0.78 -2.36 -13.06
N TRP A 171 1.46 -3.26 -12.35
CA TRP A 171 1.40 -3.42 -10.90
C TRP A 171 2.53 -2.68 -10.19
N GLU A 172 2.25 -2.23 -8.98
CA GLU A 172 3.19 -1.56 -8.08
C GLU A 172 2.84 -1.90 -6.63
N LEU A 173 3.37 -3.04 -6.12
CA LEU A 173 3.18 -3.41 -4.72
C LEU A 173 3.96 -2.49 -3.81
N GLU A 174 3.28 -1.96 -2.77
CA GLU A 174 3.83 -0.95 -1.87
C GLU A 174 3.50 -1.22 -0.40
N LEU A 175 4.40 -0.79 0.47
CA LEU A 175 4.06 -0.49 1.86
C LEU A 175 3.23 0.80 1.90
N ALA A 176 2.12 0.79 2.61
CA ALA A 176 1.30 1.96 2.86
C ALA A 176 1.32 2.33 4.35
N VAL A 177 1.62 3.58 4.63
CA VAL A 177 1.65 4.16 5.98
C VAL A 177 0.30 4.81 6.25
N VAL A 178 -0.28 4.58 7.42
CA VAL A 178 -1.52 5.21 7.87
C VAL A 178 -1.21 6.21 8.97
N ILE A 179 -1.59 7.46 8.77
CA ILE A 179 -1.39 8.53 9.75
C ILE A 179 -2.37 8.38 10.92
N GLY A 180 -1.87 8.51 12.14
CA GLY A 180 -2.66 8.41 13.38
C GLY A 180 -2.75 9.69 14.18
N ARG A 181 -1.81 10.61 13.98
CA ARG A 181 -1.82 11.93 14.63
C ARG A 181 -1.62 13.02 13.58
N PRO A 182 -2.26 14.19 13.71
CA PRO A 182 -2.04 15.30 12.79
C PRO A 182 -0.55 15.62 12.69
N ALA A 183 -0.02 15.77 11.47
CA ALA A 183 1.38 16.10 11.24
C ALA A 183 1.49 17.34 10.35
N HIS A 184 2.09 18.40 10.87
CA HIS A 184 2.38 19.65 10.17
C HIS A 184 3.83 20.05 10.43
N ARG A 185 4.66 20.05 9.41
CA ARG A 185 6.09 20.40 9.47
C ARG A 185 6.88 19.63 10.53
N VAL A 186 6.58 18.34 10.64
CA VAL A 186 7.28 17.47 11.60
C VAL A 186 8.70 17.16 11.11
N SER A 187 9.63 17.03 12.05
CA SER A 187 10.99 16.58 11.72
C SER A 187 11.02 15.09 11.33
N VAL A 188 12.13 14.64 10.77
CA VAL A 188 12.31 13.22 10.44
C VAL A 188 12.31 12.36 11.72
N GLU A 189 12.91 12.87 12.80
CA GLU A 189 13.00 12.20 14.10
C GLU A 189 11.63 12.00 14.75
N GLU A 190 10.69 12.93 14.53
CA GLU A 190 9.34 12.91 15.12
C GLU A 190 8.32 12.19 14.21
N ALA A 191 8.65 12.00 12.94
CA ALA A 191 7.70 11.58 11.91
C ALA A 191 6.99 10.25 12.22
N LEU A 192 7.71 9.28 12.78
CA LEU A 192 7.12 7.96 13.12
C LEU A 192 6.15 8.02 14.30
N ASP A 193 6.22 9.04 15.16
CA ASP A 193 5.25 9.25 16.25
C ASP A 193 3.86 9.62 15.73
N HIS A 194 3.76 10.03 14.47
CA HIS A 194 2.51 10.36 13.79
C HIS A 194 1.88 9.17 13.05
N VAL A 195 2.53 8.02 13.02
CA VAL A 195 2.08 6.81 12.30
C VAL A 195 1.21 5.94 13.20
N ALA A 196 -0.02 5.64 12.79
CA ALA A 196 -0.89 4.69 13.46
C ALA A 196 -0.50 3.25 13.18
N GLY A 197 -0.09 2.97 11.96
CA GLY A 197 0.24 1.62 11.52
C GLY A 197 0.46 1.53 10.02
N TYR A 198 0.49 0.30 9.53
CA TYR A 198 0.85 -0.03 8.16
C TYR A 198 -0.17 -0.96 7.53
N THR A 199 -0.27 -0.86 6.21
CA THR A 199 -1.08 -1.76 5.39
C THR A 199 -0.41 -1.99 4.04
N ILE A 200 -1.02 -2.82 3.19
CA ILE A 200 -0.54 -3.12 1.84
C ILE A 200 -1.32 -2.27 0.84
N ALA A 201 -0.64 -1.68 -0.13
CA ALA A 201 -1.27 -1.07 -1.31
C ALA A 201 -0.68 -1.67 -2.59
N ASN A 202 -1.47 -1.64 -3.67
CA ASN A 202 -0.97 -1.88 -5.02
C ASN A 202 -1.33 -0.65 -5.85
N ASP A 203 -0.35 0.21 -6.16
CA ASP A 203 -0.53 1.50 -6.82
C ASP A 203 -0.53 1.33 -8.35
N LEU A 204 -1.58 0.69 -8.87
CA LEU A 204 -1.70 0.36 -10.29
C LEU A 204 -1.53 1.58 -11.18
N THR A 205 -0.82 1.39 -12.29
CA THR A 205 -0.43 2.49 -13.18
C THR A 205 -0.66 2.15 -14.63
N ASP A 206 -1.38 2.96 -15.41
CA ASP A 206 -1.31 2.87 -16.85
C ASP A 206 -0.08 3.62 -17.39
N ARG A 207 0.97 2.87 -17.74
CA ARG A 207 2.25 3.42 -18.22
C ARG A 207 2.13 4.22 -19.51
N ALA A 208 1.07 4.01 -20.30
CA ALA A 208 0.88 4.72 -21.56
C ALA A 208 0.50 6.18 -21.33
N THR A 209 -0.10 6.51 -20.18
CA THR A 209 -0.65 7.83 -19.87
C THR A 209 0.18 8.63 -18.86
N VAL A 210 1.26 8.05 -18.32
CA VAL A 210 2.13 8.76 -17.34
C VAL A 210 2.71 10.04 -17.92
N PHE A 211 3.24 9.99 -19.16
CA PHE A 211 3.88 11.17 -19.77
C PHE A 211 2.98 11.79 -20.83
N ARG A 212 2.75 13.10 -20.71
CA ARG A 212 1.98 13.89 -21.65
C ARG A 212 2.81 14.18 -22.90
N ARG A 213 2.49 13.47 -23.99
CA ARG A 213 3.16 13.68 -25.29
C ARG A 213 2.76 14.97 -25.99
N ASP A 214 1.54 15.42 -25.74
CA ASP A 214 0.96 16.67 -26.25
C ASP A 214 1.41 17.91 -25.45
N MET A 215 1.91 17.70 -24.22
CA MET A 215 2.38 18.76 -23.33
C MET A 215 3.67 18.34 -22.60
N PRO A 216 4.77 18.04 -23.31
CA PRO A 216 5.99 17.46 -22.72
C PRO A 216 6.63 18.37 -21.65
N GLN A 217 6.40 19.68 -21.71
CA GLN A 217 6.91 20.64 -20.70
C GLN A 217 6.20 20.53 -19.36
N ILE A 218 4.99 19.99 -19.31
CA ILE A 218 4.24 19.74 -18.06
C ILE A 218 4.76 18.46 -17.36
N GLY A 219 5.24 17.49 -18.16
CA GLY A 219 5.81 16.24 -17.66
C GLY A 219 4.75 15.13 -17.49
N THR A 220 4.39 14.81 -16.26
CA THR A 220 3.56 13.65 -15.92
C THR A 220 2.08 13.97 -15.74
N ASP A 221 1.22 12.96 -16.00
CA ASP A 221 -0.22 13.01 -15.75
C ASP A 221 -0.62 11.89 -14.77
N TRP A 222 -0.38 12.15 -13.48
CA TRP A 222 -0.69 11.18 -12.42
C TRP A 222 -2.19 11.02 -12.19
N LEU A 223 -3.00 12.03 -12.50
CA LEU A 223 -4.45 11.90 -12.41
C LEU A 223 -4.94 10.76 -13.31
N ARG A 224 -4.54 10.77 -14.57
CA ARG A 224 -5.02 9.80 -15.55
C ARG A 224 -4.36 8.42 -15.39
N SER A 225 -3.09 8.41 -15.03
CA SER A 225 -2.32 7.16 -15.02
C SER A 225 -2.59 6.27 -13.80
N LYS A 226 -2.99 6.85 -12.65
CA LYS A 226 -3.09 6.12 -11.37
C LYS A 226 -4.47 6.12 -10.71
N ASN A 227 -5.40 6.97 -11.15
CA ASN A 227 -6.62 7.23 -10.39
C ASN A 227 -7.90 6.65 -11.03
N ALA A 228 -7.76 5.62 -11.87
CA ALA A 228 -8.95 4.87 -12.30
C ALA A 228 -9.60 4.19 -11.07
N PRO A 229 -10.95 4.11 -11.01
CA PRO A 229 -11.63 3.42 -9.92
C PRO A 229 -11.11 1.99 -9.76
N GLY A 230 -10.68 1.63 -8.54
CA GLY A 230 -10.10 0.32 -8.24
C GLY A 230 -8.61 0.17 -8.52
N PHE A 231 -7.89 1.22 -8.95
CA PHE A 231 -6.44 1.15 -9.22
C PHE A 231 -5.58 1.20 -7.96
N THR A 232 -6.19 1.27 -6.78
CA THR A 232 -5.47 1.19 -5.50
C THR A 232 -6.10 0.11 -4.60
N PRO A 233 -5.89 -1.21 -4.87
CA PRO A 233 -6.19 -2.26 -3.91
C PRO A 233 -5.48 -2.00 -2.59
N LEU A 234 -6.22 -1.92 -1.47
CA LEU A 234 -5.73 -1.54 -0.15
C LEU A 234 -6.12 -2.57 0.92
N GLY A 235 -5.23 -2.90 1.81
CA GLY A 235 -5.47 -3.81 2.92
C GLY A 235 -4.70 -5.14 2.79
N PRO A 236 -5.13 -6.20 3.51
CA PRO A 236 -6.42 -6.39 4.19
C PRO A 236 -6.54 -5.72 5.57
N TRP A 237 -5.44 -5.47 6.24
CA TRP A 237 -5.41 -5.06 7.63
C TRP A 237 -4.72 -3.70 7.80
N LEU A 238 -5.14 -2.92 8.77
CA LEU A 238 -4.31 -1.89 9.38
C LEU A 238 -3.64 -2.52 10.60
N VAL A 239 -2.35 -2.81 10.49
CA VAL A 239 -1.53 -3.37 11.57
C VAL A 239 -0.93 -2.21 12.37
N PRO A 240 -1.18 -2.11 13.70
CA PRO A 240 -0.64 -1.04 14.53
C PRO A 240 0.89 -0.93 14.43
N ALA A 241 1.41 0.30 14.42
CA ALA A 241 2.83 0.57 14.27
C ALA A 241 3.70 -0.15 15.32
N GLU A 242 3.22 -0.25 16.56
CA GLU A 242 3.87 -0.98 17.66
C GLU A 242 4.05 -2.49 17.38
N SER A 243 3.27 -3.04 16.45
CA SER A 243 3.33 -4.46 16.06
C SER A 243 4.28 -4.71 14.87
N VAL A 244 4.83 -3.67 14.28
CA VAL A 244 5.80 -3.73 13.18
C VAL A 244 7.16 -3.30 13.73
N THR A 245 8.06 -4.28 13.88
CA THR A 245 9.35 -4.05 14.55
C THR A 245 10.21 -3.02 13.84
N ASP A 246 10.26 -3.09 12.51
CA ASP A 246 11.01 -2.17 11.66
C ASP A 246 10.34 -2.05 10.29
N PRO A 247 9.70 -0.91 9.98
CA PRO A 247 9.12 -0.69 8.66
C PRO A 247 10.15 -0.60 7.52
N GLY A 248 11.44 -0.41 7.86
CA GLY A 248 12.57 -0.46 6.94
C GLY A 248 13.08 -1.87 6.65
N ASP A 249 12.50 -2.95 7.22
CA ASP A 249 12.91 -4.34 7.00
C ASP A 249 11.72 -5.28 6.76
N LEU A 250 10.86 -4.93 5.84
CA LEU A 250 9.71 -5.74 5.43
C LEU A 250 9.95 -6.28 4.01
N ARG A 251 9.68 -7.58 3.81
CA ARG A 251 9.73 -8.18 2.47
C ARG A 251 8.39 -7.98 1.76
N LEU A 252 8.44 -7.48 0.52
CA LEU A 252 7.32 -7.34 -0.38
C LEU A 252 7.42 -8.40 -1.48
N VAL A 253 6.35 -9.18 -1.66
CA VAL A 253 6.29 -10.20 -2.71
C VAL A 253 5.00 -10.05 -3.50
N LEU A 254 5.10 -9.89 -4.82
CA LEU A 254 3.96 -9.97 -5.73
C LEU A 254 4.17 -11.12 -6.72
N ARG A 255 3.13 -11.94 -6.86
CA ARG A 255 3.05 -12.97 -7.89
C ARG A 255 1.94 -12.65 -8.86
N LEU A 256 2.22 -12.80 -10.15
CA LEU A 256 1.23 -12.71 -11.21
C LEU A 256 0.96 -14.12 -11.74
N ASN A 257 -0.26 -14.60 -11.61
CA ASN A 257 -0.65 -15.96 -12.02
C ASN A 257 0.25 -17.06 -11.40
N GLY A 258 0.74 -16.83 -10.18
CA GLY A 258 1.63 -17.75 -9.45
C GLY A 258 3.12 -17.56 -9.71
N GLU A 259 3.53 -16.77 -10.71
CA GLU A 259 4.92 -16.44 -11.00
C GLU A 259 5.36 -15.21 -10.20
N THR A 260 6.52 -15.28 -9.53
CA THR A 260 7.05 -14.16 -8.74
C THR A 260 7.56 -13.06 -9.65
N MET A 261 6.98 -11.87 -9.52
CA MET A 261 7.34 -10.67 -10.29
C MET A 261 8.10 -9.66 -9.45
N GLN A 262 7.69 -9.43 -8.21
CA GLN A 262 8.40 -8.57 -7.26
C GLN A 262 8.76 -9.38 -6.01
N ASP A 263 9.99 -9.23 -5.53
CA ASP A 263 10.49 -9.88 -4.31
C ASP A 263 11.65 -9.05 -3.78
N GLU A 264 11.36 -8.09 -2.91
CA GLU A 264 12.32 -7.12 -2.43
C GLU A 264 12.01 -6.71 -0.98
N SER A 265 12.94 -6.03 -0.35
CA SER A 265 12.79 -5.49 1.00
C SER A 265 12.62 -3.97 0.98
N THR A 266 11.88 -3.43 1.98
CA THR A 266 11.82 -1.99 2.25
C THR A 266 13.19 -1.39 2.60
N LYS A 267 14.20 -2.20 2.88
CA LYS A 267 15.60 -1.75 3.00
C LYS A 267 16.14 -1.06 1.75
N ASP A 268 15.58 -1.40 0.58
CA ASP A 268 15.97 -0.81 -0.69
C ASP A 268 15.36 0.59 -0.92
N MET A 269 14.52 1.10 -0.01
CA MET A 269 13.99 2.46 -0.09
C MET A 269 15.12 3.50 -0.04
N ILE A 270 15.08 4.47 -0.94
CA ILE A 270 15.97 5.64 -0.98
C ILE A 270 15.61 6.61 0.16
N PHE A 271 14.33 6.84 0.35
CA PHE A 271 13.76 7.64 1.43
C PHE A 271 12.88 6.74 2.29
N ASP A 272 13.23 6.56 3.54
CA ASP A 272 12.47 5.75 4.49
C ASP A 272 11.11 6.39 4.85
N VAL A 273 10.31 5.65 5.62
CA VAL A 273 8.99 6.10 6.06
C VAL A 273 9.05 7.45 6.77
N ALA A 274 10.02 7.64 7.66
CA ALA A 274 10.15 8.87 8.44
C ALA A 274 10.41 10.08 7.53
N ARG A 275 11.29 9.94 6.55
CA ARG A 275 11.59 10.99 5.58
C ARG A 275 10.40 11.31 4.67
N LEU A 276 9.63 10.30 4.25
CA LEU A 276 8.42 10.50 3.43
C LEU A 276 7.34 11.25 4.20
N VAL A 277 7.05 10.85 5.45
CA VAL A 277 6.05 11.50 6.30
C VAL A 277 6.48 12.93 6.64
N SER A 278 7.74 13.13 7.05
CA SER A 278 8.30 14.47 7.30
C SER A 278 8.16 15.35 6.07
N TYR A 279 8.61 14.87 4.89
CA TYR A 279 8.55 15.63 3.64
C TYR A 279 7.11 16.04 3.26
N ALA A 280 6.17 15.10 3.27
CA ALA A 280 4.78 15.38 2.94
C ALA A 280 4.19 16.43 3.90
N SER A 281 4.53 16.37 5.19
CA SER A 281 4.05 17.29 6.22
C SER A 281 4.60 18.72 6.08
N GLN A 282 5.68 18.95 5.31
CA GLN A 282 6.19 20.29 5.04
C GLN A 282 5.27 21.10 4.11
N SER A 283 4.51 20.40 3.27
CA SER A 283 3.69 21.02 2.22
C SER A 283 2.18 20.88 2.45
N ALA A 284 1.77 19.91 3.26
CA ALA A 284 0.36 19.64 3.55
C ALA A 284 0.18 19.25 5.01
N ASP A 285 -1.00 19.51 5.57
CA ASP A 285 -1.41 18.92 6.84
C ASP A 285 -1.77 17.45 6.61
N LEU A 286 -1.05 16.53 7.24
CA LEU A 286 -1.43 15.13 7.25
C LEU A 286 -2.44 14.92 8.38
N LEU A 287 -3.53 14.24 8.07
CA LEU A 287 -4.66 14.03 8.98
C LEU A 287 -4.77 12.55 9.38
N PRO A 288 -5.32 12.24 10.55
CA PRO A 288 -5.58 10.86 10.95
C PRO A 288 -6.37 10.10 9.88
N GLY A 289 -5.85 8.94 9.48
CA GLY A 289 -6.41 8.10 8.42
C GLY A 289 -5.88 8.40 7.02
N ASP A 290 -5.09 9.46 6.80
CA ASP A 290 -4.42 9.70 5.53
C ASP A 290 -3.38 8.61 5.23
N LEU A 291 -3.13 8.38 3.95
CA LEU A 291 -2.17 7.39 3.47
C LEU A 291 -0.93 8.06 2.90
N VAL A 292 0.23 7.46 3.20
CA VAL A 292 1.49 7.73 2.51
C VAL A 292 1.98 6.41 1.91
N LEU A 293 1.93 6.28 0.58
CA LEU A 293 2.44 5.13 -0.17
C LEU A 293 3.93 5.33 -0.41
N THR A 294 4.72 4.29 -0.18
CA THR A 294 6.19 4.43 -0.09
C THR A 294 6.93 4.21 -1.40
N GLY A 295 6.23 3.97 -2.50
CA GLY A 295 6.81 3.57 -3.77
C GLY A 295 6.95 2.06 -3.90
N SER A 296 7.11 1.59 -5.13
CA SER A 296 7.17 0.17 -5.48
C SER A 296 8.60 -0.29 -5.76
N PRO A 297 8.98 -1.51 -5.35
CA PRO A 297 10.27 -2.10 -5.69
C PRO A 297 10.39 -2.49 -7.16
N ALA A 298 11.57 -2.93 -7.57
CA ALA A 298 11.84 -3.50 -8.89
C ALA A 298 10.93 -4.70 -9.22
N GLY A 299 10.78 -5.01 -10.51
CA GLY A 299 10.00 -6.15 -10.97
C GLY A 299 8.55 -5.82 -11.33
N ASN A 300 8.24 -4.55 -11.64
CA ASN A 300 6.97 -4.19 -12.27
C ASN A 300 6.88 -4.74 -13.71
N GLY A 301 5.70 -4.65 -14.33
CA GLY A 301 5.45 -5.23 -15.65
C GLY A 301 6.32 -4.68 -16.76
N MET A 302 6.72 -3.40 -16.66
CA MET A 302 7.66 -2.81 -17.64
C MET A 302 9.03 -3.50 -17.59
N HIS A 303 9.50 -3.90 -16.41
CA HIS A 303 10.74 -4.67 -16.25
C HIS A 303 10.68 -6.01 -16.99
N TRP A 304 9.53 -6.70 -16.90
CA TRP A 304 9.33 -8.01 -17.51
C TRP A 304 8.87 -7.95 -18.97
N GLY A 305 8.53 -6.77 -19.50
CA GLY A 305 7.85 -6.63 -20.79
C GLY A 305 6.46 -7.26 -20.80
N ARG A 306 5.82 -7.42 -19.62
CA ARG A 306 4.54 -8.07 -19.38
C ARG A 306 3.64 -7.14 -18.57
N LEU A 307 2.51 -6.76 -19.13
CA LEU A 307 1.53 -5.87 -18.51
C LEU A 307 0.26 -6.64 -18.13
N LEU A 308 -0.56 -6.07 -17.25
CA LEU A 308 -1.81 -6.68 -16.80
C LEU A 308 -2.81 -6.86 -17.95
N ARG A 309 -3.59 -7.93 -17.86
CA ARG A 309 -4.62 -8.30 -18.84
C ARG A 309 -5.85 -8.86 -18.12
N ASP A 310 -6.95 -8.91 -18.83
CA ASP A 310 -8.15 -9.61 -18.37
C ASP A 310 -7.84 -11.06 -17.95
N GLY A 311 -8.35 -11.43 -16.80
CA GLY A 311 -8.15 -12.74 -16.19
C GLY A 311 -6.88 -12.91 -15.36
N ASP A 312 -5.94 -11.95 -15.38
CA ASP A 312 -4.74 -12.01 -14.52
C ASP A 312 -5.11 -11.97 -13.04
N VAL A 313 -4.35 -12.71 -12.23
CA VAL A 313 -4.50 -12.72 -10.77
C VAL A 313 -3.20 -12.28 -10.14
N MET A 314 -3.28 -11.25 -9.32
CA MET A 314 -2.18 -10.74 -8.50
C MET A 314 -2.33 -11.28 -7.07
N ASP A 315 -1.33 -12.02 -6.60
CA ASP A 315 -1.16 -12.41 -5.20
C ASP A 315 -0.02 -11.59 -4.61
N ALA A 316 -0.34 -10.70 -3.68
CA ALA A 316 0.62 -9.78 -3.09
C ALA A 316 0.68 -9.95 -1.57
N SER A 317 1.86 -9.82 -0.98
CA SER A 317 2.05 -9.90 0.47
C SER A 317 3.19 -9.00 0.93
N VAL A 318 3.06 -8.49 2.15
CA VAL A 318 4.11 -7.78 2.87
C VAL A 318 4.28 -8.43 4.23
N THR A 319 5.53 -8.66 4.64
CA THR A 319 5.85 -9.32 5.90
C THR A 319 5.07 -8.71 7.06
N GLY A 320 4.30 -9.56 7.76
CA GLY A 320 3.55 -9.16 8.95
C GLY A 320 2.30 -8.29 8.70
N LEU A 321 1.95 -7.98 7.43
CA LEU A 321 0.79 -7.16 7.10
C LEU A 321 -0.34 -7.96 6.41
N GLY A 322 -0.12 -9.24 6.12
CA GLY A 322 -1.08 -10.11 5.45
C GLY A 322 -0.84 -10.23 3.95
N ALA A 323 -1.92 -10.50 3.20
CA ALA A 323 -1.86 -10.70 1.76
C ALA A 323 -3.12 -10.18 1.06
N GLN A 324 -2.94 -9.73 -0.18
CA GLN A 324 -4.00 -9.37 -1.13
C GLN A 324 -4.09 -10.45 -2.23
N ARG A 325 -5.29 -10.60 -2.78
CA ARG A 325 -5.52 -11.37 -3.99
C ARG A 325 -6.57 -10.68 -4.84
N THR A 326 -6.15 -10.06 -5.92
CA THR A 326 -7.01 -9.30 -6.82
C THR A 326 -6.96 -9.90 -8.22
N ARG A 327 -8.13 -9.94 -8.88
CA ARG A 327 -8.24 -10.39 -10.26
C ARG A 327 -8.47 -9.20 -11.17
N CYS A 328 -7.75 -9.12 -12.26
CA CYS A 328 -8.00 -8.15 -13.31
C CYS A 328 -9.18 -8.60 -14.19
N VAL A 329 -10.11 -7.70 -14.44
CA VAL A 329 -11.24 -7.92 -15.33
C VAL A 329 -11.33 -6.77 -16.35
N ALA A 330 -11.61 -7.10 -17.60
CA ALA A 330 -11.83 -6.05 -18.60
C ALA A 330 -13.09 -5.26 -18.29
N GLU A 331 -13.06 -3.95 -18.55
CA GLU A 331 -14.26 -3.11 -18.49
C GLU A 331 -15.31 -3.60 -19.51
N VAL A 332 -16.54 -3.82 -19.03
CA VAL A 332 -17.65 -4.14 -19.90
C VAL A 332 -18.26 -2.83 -20.39
N THR A 333 -17.96 -2.45 -21.64
CA THR A 333 -18.63 -1.33 -22.32
C THR A 333 -20.13 -1.63 -22.43
N ARG A 334 -20.95 -0.74 -21.88
CA ARG A 334 -22.41 -0.82 -21.97
C ARG A 334 -22.91 -0.28 -23.30
#